data_ffcfa853dc591a868204e7de0946686d
#
_entry.id   ffcfa853dc591a868204e7de0946686d
#
_cell.length_a   1.000
_cell.length_b   1.000
_cell.length_c   1.000
_cell.angle_alpha   90.00
_cell.angle_beta   90.00
_cell.angle_gamma   90.00
#
_symmetry.space_group_name_H-M   'P 1'
#
loop_
_entity.id
_entity.type
_entity.pdbx_description
1 polymer ?
#
loop_
_entity_poly.entity_id
_entity_poly.type
_entity_poly.pdbx_seq_one_letter_code
_entity_poly.pdbx_strand_id
1 'polypeptide(L)'
;MSSTPVLPLEVYRGRRRQRLERSLALLRPDPVRGALAVHLGDLLEVLGADRAAVCWTEDYGAFQPRAHLVLDVQAERPRMAIDARLLREAWEQGIPGAVDIASLRRAAIPDHPRSAACVALGSDGERAWFVVVDTVRPRPPLTGDAWERLLYLSGECAAILLNRGLLTAADTPGRIEAFDGWPALAGLAQGGTGDARLTSRFLVLRFLRRLLDDDLQPDPELAAERILAVRKQLPAASGEEAECWHAVLNAAEAGKRDVLARASLDLGLSVDDRGELDAAIDALESAYWIAALSGEAETAVDAARFLGRACRKAGRWDGSEAWYECARQVAAVEEFTALEALALDGRASTLQARGNTRGALRMLDEALDVALASGDAGAQGSVHQHLMTLHFLAGDGVRAVEHGWAAVSSHQERRDRLRALVALAGILLDLGLLDLAEEAYTLALQRVDEGYFRAFAVEGHAHLAALRGDRKLYEERYRAVTDMGWSIGGIDFRAQAHLYRGRAYAALGDVAEARRWFERTVAFAEETGLNSYIFKAEEGLAQLGRRGRGTRRPARFTLPSETLGEVRGGLGRLRQELAGASA
;
A
#
# COMPACT_ATOMS: atom_id res chain seq x y z
N MET A 1 -20.73 28.32 2.64
CA MET A 1 -21.01 27.11 3.47
C MET A 1 -20.16 26.01 2.86
N SER A 2 -18.94 25.84 3.35
CA SER A 2 -18.07 24.78 2.86
C SER A 2 -18.62 23.46 3.41
N SER A 3 -19.14 22.63 2.53
CA SER A 3 -19.43 21.24 2.86
C SER A 3 -18.10 20.56 3.14
N THR A 4 -17.79 20.30 4.42
CA THR A 4 -16.75 19.37 4.80
C THR A 4 -16.99 18.09 3.98
N PRO A 5 -16.07 17.64 3.15
CA PRO A 5 -16.26 16.42 2.40
C PRO A 5 -16.53 15.32 3.41
N VAL A 6 -17.71 14.70 3.33
CA VAL A 6 -18.02 13.49 4.07
C VAL A 6 -17.12 12.43 3.46
N LEU A 7 -15.92 12.33 4.03
CA LEU A 7 -14.96 11.30 3.64
C LEU A 7 -15.65 9.96 3.74
N PRO A 8 -15.63 9.16 2.70
CA PRO A 8 -16.28 7.87 2.73
C PRO A 8 -15.60 7.04 3.82
N LEU A 9 -16.23 6.93 4.99
CA LEU A 9 -15.89 5.96 6.03
C LEU A 9 -15.82 4.52 5.45
N GLU A 10 -16.19 4.42 4.24
CA GLU A 10 -16.21 3.27 3.35
C GLU A 10 -14.83 2.70 3.05
N VAL A 11 -13.78 3.39 3.31
CA VAL A 11 -12.42 2.99 2.99
C VAL A 11 -11.83 1.99 3.99
N TYR A 12 -12.44 1.91 5.17
CA TYR A 12 -11.97 0.99 6.20
C TYR A 12 -12.55 -0.43 6.06
N ARG A 13 -11.82 -1.32 5.39
CA ARG A 13 -11.70 -2.76 5.65
C ARG A 13 -12.92 -3.68 5.41
N GLY A 14 -13.06 -4.19 4.25
CA GLY A 14 -13.74 -5.41 3.85
C GLY A 14 -15.01 -5.78 4.65
N ARG A 15 -15.12 -6.99 5.16
CA ARG A 15 -16.26 -7.44 5.99
C ARG A 15 -16.38 -6.71 7.33
N ARG A 16 -15.28 -6.25 7.89
CA ARG A 16 -15.25 -5.39 9.10
C ARG A 16 -15.91 -4.05 8.80
N ARG A 17 -15.67 -3.51 7.62
CA ARG A 17 -16.21 -2.26 7.11
C ARG A 17 -17.74 -2.25 7.03
N GLN A 18 -18.38 -3.22 6.40
CA GLN A 18 -19.86 -3.24 6.31
C GLN A 18 -20.54 -3.25 7.66
N ARG A 19 -19.92 -3.83 8.68
CA ARG A 19 -20.41 -3.85 10.05
C ARG A 19 -20.16 -2.51 10.75
N LEU A 20 -18.98 -1.93 10.55
CA LEU A 20 -18.65 -0.58 11.02
C LEU A 20 -19.63 0.45 10.42
N GLU A 21 -19.89 0.39 9.13
CA GLU A 21 -20.84 1.26 8.43
C GLU A 21 -22.27 1.13 8.95
N ARG A 22 -22.73 -0.09 9.23
CA ARG A 22 -24.05 -0.31 9.83
C ARG A 22 -24.12 0.26 11.25
N SER A 23 -23.07 0.09 12.03
CA SER A 23 -22.98 0.67 13.37
C SER A 23 -22.89 2.19 13.33
N LEU A 24 -22.13 2.76 12.39
CA LEU A 24 -22.01 4.20 12.17
C LEU A 24 -23.27 4.82 11.57
N ALA A 25 -23.98 4.12 10.69
CA ALA A 25 -25.29 4.58 10.16
C ALA A 25 -26.35 4.72 11.26
N LEU A 26 -26.28 3.86 12.27
CA LEU A 26 -27.12 3.96 13.48
C LEU A 26 -26.74 5.15 14.38
N LEU A 27 -25.55 5.73 14.19
CA LEU A 27 -24.98 6.80 15.01
C LEU A 27 -25.06 8.18 14.35
N ARG A 28 -25.53 8.26 13.11
CA ARG A 28 -25.50 9.46 12.24
C ARG A 28 -26.16 10.75 12.70
N PRO A 29 -26.98 10.86 13.73
CA PRO A 29 -27.38 12.21 14.15
C PRO A 29 -26.38 12.91 15.07
N ASP A 30 -25.35 12.22 15.59
CA ASP A 30 -24.43 12.77 16.59
C ASP A 30 -23.01 12.92 16.03
N PRO A 31 -22.55 14.17 15.77
CA PRO A 31 -21.21 14.43 15.22
C PRO A 31 -20.08 13.95 16.16
N VAL A 32 -20.28 13.91 17.47
CA VAL A 32 -19.31 13.38 18.44
C VAL A 32 -19.07 11.88 18.21
N ARG A 33 -20.16 11.14 18.04
CA ARG A 33 -20.08 9.70 17.76
C ARG A 33 -19.37 9.41 16.43
N GLY A 34 -19.62 10.23 15.42
CA GLY A 34 -18.95 10.11 14.13
C GLY A 34 -17.44 10.29 14.24
N ALA A 35 -17.00 11.32 14.96
CA ALA A 35 -15.58 11.59 15.19
C ALA A 35 -14.90 10.48 16.01
N LEU A 36 -15.49 10.07 17.12
CA LEU A 36 -14.97 8.98 17.96
C LEU A 36 -14.87 7.65 17.20
N ALA A 37 -15.82 7.38 16.32
CA ALA A 37 -15.84 6.13 15.57
C ALA A 37 -14.62 5.94 14.65
N VAL A 38 -14.09 7.01 14.09
CA VAL A 38 -12.86 6.97 13.29
C VAL A 38 -11.68 6.48 14.13
N HIS A 39 -11.47 7.09 15.30
CA HIS A 39 -10.34 6.74 16.18
C HIS A 39 -10.48 5.36 16.80
N LEU A 40 -11.72 4.94 17.11
CA LEU A 40 -11.98 3.57 17.57
C LEU A 40 -11.72 2.54 16.46
N GLY A 41 -12.04 2.87 15.22
CA GLY A 41 -11.68 2.06 14.05
C GLY A 41 -10.17 1.86 13.93
N ASP A 42 -9.41 2.93 14.09
CA ASP A 42 -7.95 2.91 14.09
C ASP A 42 -7.39 2.03 15.21
N LEU A 43 -7.95 2.11 16.42
CA LEU A 43 -7.58 1.26 17.55
C LEU A 43 -7.79 -0.23 17.26
N LEU A 44 -8.91 -0.57 16.61
CA LEU A 44 -9.17 -1.96 16.23
C LEU A 44 -8.10 -2.53 15.30
N GLU A 45 -7.63 -1.70 14.39
CA GLU A 45 -6.61 -2.15 13.44
C GLU A 45 -5.23 -2.27 14.07
N VAL A 46 -4.79 -1.16 14.66
CA VAL A 46 -3.43 -1.04 15.20
C VAL A 46 -3.16 -2.07 16.30
N LEU A 47 -4.19 -2.41 17.09
CA LEU A 47 -4.09 -3.37 18.18
C LEU A 47 -4.55 -4.78 17.81
N GLY A 48 -5.06 -5.00 16.59
CA GLY A 48 -5.69 -6.25 16.20
C GLY A 48 -6.87 -6.63 17.09
N ALA A 49 -7.56 -5.64 17.65
CA ALA A 49 -8.69 -5.84 18.56
C ALA A 49 -9.97 -6.19 17.78
N ASP A 50 -10.88 -6.90 18.43
CA ASP A 50 -12.16 -7.25 17.84
C ASP A 50 -13.23 -6.20 18.11
N ARG A 51 -13.14 -5.51 19.25
CA ARG A 51 -14.13 -4.50 19.71
C ARG A 51 -13.42 -3.32 20.34
N ALA A 52 -13.98 -2.11 20.16
CA ALA A 52 -13.55 -0.89 20.83
C ALA A 52 -14.77 -0.07 21.25
N ALA A 53 -14.68 0.61 22.39
CA ALA A 53 -15.73 1.48 22.89
C ALA A 53 -15.16 2.70 23.61
N VAL A 54 -15.85 3.84 23.49
CA VAL A 54 -15.80 4.90 24.48
C VAL A 54 -16.97 4.68 25.42
N CYS A 55 -16.71 4.58 26.69
CA CYS A 55 -17.72 4.38 27.72
C CYS A 55 -17.52 5.35 28.88
N TRP A 56 -18.56 5.51 29.68
CA TRP A 56 -18.53 6.33 30.87
C TRP A 56 -19.27 5.66 32.04
N THR A 57 -18.96 6.09 33.24
CA THR A 57 -19.66 5.68 34.45
C THR A 57 -20.05 6.90 35.29
N GLU A 58 -21.27 6.92 35.82
CA GLU A 58 -21.75 7.96 36.75
C GLU A 58 -21.45 7.62 38.22
N ASP A 59 -21.23 6.35 38.50
CA ASP A 59 -20.96 5.88 39.86
C ASP A 59 -19.51 5.43 39.98
N TYR A 60 -18.67 6.31 40.47
CA TYR A 60 -17.26 6.03 40.73
C TYR A 60 -17.04 4.90 41.76
N GLY A 61 -18.05 4.59 42.60
CA GLY A 61 -17.98 3.51 43.56
C GLY A 61 -18.22 2.13 42.95
N ALA A 62 -19.22 2.04 42.08
CA ALA A 62 -19.63 0.78 41.45
C ALA A 62 -19.01 0.56 40.07
N PHE A 63 -18.53 1.61 39.41
CA PHE A 63 -18.01 1.57 38.04
C PHE A 63 -18.93 0.80 37.09
N GLN A 64 -20.23 1.13 37.13
CA GLN A 64 -21.22 0.53 36.22
C GLN A 64 -21.07 1.18 34.84
N PRO A 65 -20.47 0.49 33.85
CA PRO A 65 -20.20 1.09 32.56
C PRO A 65 -21.48 1.33 31.77
N ARG A 66 -21.62 2.53 31.21
CA ARG A 66 -22.59 2.83 30.18
C ARG A 66 -21.86 3.09 28.88
N ALA A 67 -21.95 2.15 27.95
CA ALA A 67 -21.31 2.31 26.65
C ALA A 67 -21.97 3.45 25.87
N HIS A 68 -21.17 4.45 25.49
CA HIS A 68 -21.62 5.52 24.63
C HIS A 68 -21.49 5.14 23.14
N LEU A 69 -20.41 4.47 22.78
CA LEU A 69 -20.17 3.94 21.45
C LEU A 69 -19.50 2.57 21.54
N VAL A 70 -20.09 1.59 20.90
CA VAL A 70 -19.52 0.25 20.78
C VAL A 70 -19.39 -0.10 19.31
N LEU A 71 -18.19 -0.42 18.89
CA LEU A 71 -17.89 -0.98 17.56
C LEU A 71 -17.55 -2.45 17.74
N ASP A 72 -18.51 -3.32 17.49
CA ASP A 72 -18.33 -4.77 17.47
C ASP A 72 -18.17 -5.25 16.03
N VAL A 73 -17.05 -5.86 15.77
CA VAL A 73 -16.67 -6.30 14.42
C VAL A 73 -17.19 -7.71 14.11
N GLN A 74 -17.56 -8.49 15.10
CA GLN A 74 -17.95 -9.89 14.91
C GLN A 74 -19.41 -10.23 15.25
N ALA A 75 -20.08 -9.44 16.05
CA ALA A 75 -21.46 -9.73 16.47
C ALA A 75 -22.51 -9.01 15.63
N GLU A 76 -23.64 -9.68 15.43
CA GLU A 76 -24.83 -9.07 14.80
C GLU A 76 -25.48 -7.99 15.69
N ARG A 77 -25.11 -7.92 16.98
CA ARG A 77 -25.56 -6.93 17.95
C ARG A 77 -24.36 -6.38 18.72
N PRO A 78 -24.16 -5.05 18.75
CA PRO A 78 -23.06 -4.44 19.48
C PRO A 78 -23.30 -4.56 21.00
N ARG A 79 -22.78 -5.59 21.62
CA ARG A 79 -22.76 -5.74 23.08
C ARG A 79 -21.35 -6.05 23.53
N MET A 80 -20.68 -5.02 24.01
CA MET A 80 -19.40 -5.15 24.67
C MET A 80 -19.67 -5.31 26.18
N ALA A 81 -19.29 -6.43 26.75
CA ALA A 81 -19.35 -6.62 28.20
C ALA A 81 -18.09 -6.02 28.83
N ILE A 82 -18.19 -4.79 29.32
CA ILE A 82 -17.09 -4.08 29.97
C ILE A 82 -17.01 -4.50 31.43
N ASP A 83 -15.85 -4.97 31.88
CA ASP A 83 -15.64 -5.35 33.27
C ASP A 83 -15.37 -4.10 34.12
N ALA A 84 -16.24 -3.87 35.13
CA ALA A 84 -16.12 -2.74 36.07
C ALA A 84 -14.76 -2.70 36.79
N ARG A 85 -14.11 -3.84 37.00
CA ARG A 85 -12.78 -3.87 37.62
C ARG A 85 -11.73 -3.26 36.71
N LEU A 86 -11.81 -3.51 35.39
CA LEU A 86 -10.90 -2.94 34.41
C LEU A 86 -10.96 -1.40 34.43
N LEU A 87 -12.17 -0.83 34.50
CA LEU A 87 -12.37 0.62 34.61
C LEU A 87 -11.81 1.17 35.92
N ARG A 88 -12.09 0.49 37.03
CA ARG A 88 -11.62 0.91 38.36
C ARG A 88 -10.09 0.89 38.40
N GLU A 89 -9.46 -0.17 37.93
CA GLU A 89 -8.01 -0.33 37.95
C GLU A 89 -7.32 0.72 37.08
N ALA A 90 -7.89 1.03 35.89
CA ALA A 90 -7.41 2.12 35.06
C ALA A 90 -7.57 3.48 35.73
N TRP A 91 -8.68 3.72 36.41
CA TRP A 91 -8.93 4.98 37.11
C TRP A 91 -8.00 5.21 38.31
N GLU A 92 -7.73 4.18 39.09
CA GLU A 92 -6.83 4.20 40.25
C GLU A 92 -5.37 4.51 39.88
N GLN A 93 -4.97 4.23 38.65
CA GLN A 93 -3.64 4.58 38.13
C GLN A 93 -3.50 6.08 37.76
N GLY A 94 -4.57 6.86 37.84
CA GLY A 94 -4.58 8.26 37.46
C GLY A 94 -5.05 8.50 36.04
N ILE A 95 -4.69 9.63 35.44
CA ILE A 95 -5.04 9.94 34.04
C ILE A 95 -3.77 10.38 33.32
N PRO A 96 -3.41 9.70 32.20
CA PRO A 96 -4.05 8.50 31.64
C PRO A 96 -3.69 7.26 32.47
N GLY A 97 -4.64 6.72 33.19
CA GLY A 97 -4.49 5.40 33.80
C GLY A 97 -4.80 4.33 32.77
N ALA A 98 -3.92 3.36 32.60
CA ALA A 98 -4.07 2.38 31.55
C ALA A 98 -3.77 0.97 32.03
N VAL A 99 -4.64 0.03 31.72
CA VAL A 99 -4.56 -1.38 32.13
C VAL A 99 -4.68 -2.28 30.94
N ASP A 100 -3.82 -3.30 30.88
CA ASP A 100 -3.88 -4.37 29.89
C ASP A 100 -3.99 -5.74 30.57
N ILE A 101 -5.07 -6.44 30.27
CA ILE A 101 -5.28 -7.82 30.72
C ILE A 101 -5.24 -8.75 29.52
N ALA A 102 -4.07 -9.35 29.27
CA ALA A 102 -3.83 -10.23 28.13
C ALA A 102 -4.64 -11.53 28.17
N SER A 103 -5.10 -11.97 29.35
CA SER A 103 -5.90 -13.18 29.52
C SER A 103 -6.93 -13.05 30.63
N LEU A 104 -8.18 -12.82 30.28
CA LEU A 104 -9.31 -12.81 31.20
C LEU A 104 -9.75 -14.25 31.52
N ARG A 105 -9.72 -14.63 32.80
CA ARG A 105 -10.01 -16.01 33.28
C ARG A 105 -11.48 -16.43 33.25
N ARG A 106 -12.39 -15.68 32.70
CA ARG A 106 -13.81 -16.06 32.61
C ARG A 106 -14.08 -16.89 31.36
N ALA A 107 -13.96 -18.21 31.52
CA ALA A 107 -14.36 -19.17 30.50
C ALA A 107 -15.87 -19.42 30.54
N ALA A 108 -16.44 -19.74 29.42
CA ALA A 108 -17.73 -20.36 29.16
C ALA A 108 -18.93 -19.50 28.77
N ILE A 109 -18.79 -18.18 28.61
CA ILE A 109 -19.87 -17.39 28.02
C ILE A 109 -19.46 -17.07 26.56
N PRO A 110 -20.24 -17.43 25.55
CA PRO A 110 -20.00 -16.99 24.17
C PRO A 110 -19.92 -15.47 24.13
N ASP A 111 -18.98 -14.92 23.36
CA ASP A 111 -18.72 -13.49 23.18
C ASP A 111 -18.13 -12.74 24.39
N HIS A 112 -17.70 -13.42 25.43
CA HIS A 112 -16.95 -12.79 26.51
C HIS A 112 -15.53 -12.44 26.04
N PRO A 113 -15.01 -11.23 26.40
CA PRO A 113 -13.64 -10.86 26.07
C PRO A 113 -12.66 -11.83 26.69
N ARG A 114 -11.64 -12.22 25.94
CA ARG A 114 -10.53 -13.05 26.40
C ARG A 114 -9.35 -12.22 26.85
N SER A 115 -9.20 -11.03 26.26
CA SER A 115 -8.24 -10.02 26.67
C SER A 115 -8.83 -8.63 26.45
N ALA A 116 -8.45 -7.68 27.29
CA ALA A 116 -8.94 -6.31 27.20
C ALA A 116 -7.88 -5.32 27.66
N ALA A 117 -7.87 -4.13 27.06
CA ALA A 117 -7.12 -2.99 27.54
C ALA A 117 -8.08 -1.80 27.76
N CYS A 118 -7.77 -0.98 28.74
CA CYS A 118 -8.58 0.18 29.12
C CYS A 118 -7.69 1.38 29.38
N VAL A 119 -8.12 2.55 28.94
CA VAL A 119 -7.47 3.83 29.22
C VAL A 119 -8.49 4.79 29.82
N ALA A 120 -8.19 5.36 30.98
CA ALA A 120 -8.96 6.41 31.60
C ALA A 120 -8.68 7.76 30.91
N LEU A 121 -9.71 8.42 30.39
CA LEU A 121 -9.59 9.66 29.61
C LEU A 121 -9.73 10.91 30.48
N GLY A 122 -10.54 10.89 31.51
CA GLY A 122 -10.85 12.04 32.36
C GLY A 122 -12.26 12.00 32.89
N SER A 123 -12.70 13.15 33.42
CA SER A 123 -14.01 13.32 34.03
C SER A 123 -14.65 14.67 33.65
N ASP A 124 -15.98 14.75 33.68
CA ASP A 124 -16.76 16.00 33.64
C ASP A 124 -17.23 16.45 35.02
N GLY A 125 -16.73 15.79 36.08
CA GLY A 125 -17.15 16.01 37.45
C GLY A 125 -18.26 15.07 37.91
N GLU A 126 -19.09 14.57 36.99
CA GLU A 126 -20.17 13.62 37.27
C GLU A 126 -19.87 12.24 36.68
N ARG A 127 -19.15 12.18 35.57
CA ARG A 127 -18.84 10.97 34.78
C ARG A 127 -17.37 10.79 34.58
N ALA A 128 -16.90 9.58 34.76
CA ALA A 128 -15.57 9.16 34.31
C ALA A 128 -15.65 8.50 32.95
N TRP A 129 -14.75 8.89 32.03
CA TRP A 129 -14.72 8.45 30.64
C TRP A 129 -13.53 7.56 30.37
N PHE A 130 -13.73 6.55 29.52
CA PHE A 130 -12.75 5.51 29.21
C PHE A 130 -12.78 5.13 27.75
N VAL A 131 -11.63 4.75 27.21
CA VAL A 131 -11.50 3.92 25.99
C VAL A 131 -11.29 2.48 26.45
N VAL A 132 -12.03 1.54 25.88
CA VAL A 132 -11.87 0.10 26.12
C VAL A 132 -11.75 -0.60 24.79
N VAL A 133 -10.76 -1.47 24.66
CA VAL A 133 -10.57 -2.37 23.51
C VAL A 133 -10.51 -3.80 24.02
N ASP A 134 -11.13 -4.74 23.31
CA ASP A 134 -11.07 -6.14 23.69
C ASP A 134 -10.96 -7.09 22.50
N THR A 135 -10.61 -8.33 22.80
CA THR A 135 -10.58 -9.42 21.83
C THR A 135 -11.31 -10.64 22.37
N VAL A 136 -11.97 -11.38 21.49
CA VAL A 136 -12.61 -12.66 21.82
C VAL A 136 -11.62 -13.81 21.88
N ARG A 137 -10.37 -13.57 21.49
CA ARG A 137 -9.26 -14.52 21.59
C ARG A 137 -8.20 -13.97 22.56
N PRO A 138 -7.51 -14.84 23.34
CA PRO A 138 -6.34 -14.40 24.11
C PRO A 138 -5.29 -13.82 23.16
N ARG A 139 -4.71 -12.69 23.53
CA ARG A 139 -3.56 -12.10 22.84
C ARG A 139 -2.37 -11.98 23.81
N PRO A 140 -1.13 -11.85 23.30
CA PRO A 140 -0.02 -11.46 24.15
C PRO A 140 -0.27 -10.11 24.81
N PRO A 141 0.38 -9.77 25.92
CA PRO A 141 0.39 -8.43 26.48
C PRO A 141 0.79 -7.41 25.41
N LEU A 142 0.23 -6.20 25.52
CA LEU A 142 0.62 -5.11 24.63
C LEU A 142 2.11 -4.82 24.79
N THR A 143 2.81 -4.74 23.67
CA THR A 143 4.21 -4.29 23.63
C THR A 143 4.29 -2.79 23.90
N GLY A 144 5.48 -2.26 24.19
CA GLY A 144 5.68 -0.83 24.37
C GLY A 144 5.08 0.01 23.24
N ASP A 145 5.33 -0.39 21.98
CA ASP A 145 4.84 0.30 20.78
C ASP A 145 3.30 0.25 20.65
N ALA A 146 2.70 -0.92 20.87
CA ALA A 146 1.24 -1.05 20.83
C ALA A 146 0.57 -0.27 21.97
N TRP A 147 1.24 -0.19 23.11
CA TRP A 147 0.81 0.60 24.26
C TRP A 147 0.81 2.09 23.97
N GLU A 148 1.87 2.60 23.35
CA GLU A 148 1.98 3.99 22.95
C GLU A 148 0.92 4.39 21.91
N ARG A 149 0.65 3.52 20.95
CA ARG A 149 -0.44 3.71 19.98
C ARG A 149 -1.80 3.75 20.65
N LEU A 150 -2.06 2.86 21.61
CA LEU A 150 -3.30 2.88 22.40
C LEU A 150 -3.46 4.19 23.15
N LEU A 151 -2.41 4.66 23.82
CA LEU A 151 -2.43 5.92 24.57
C LEU A 151 -2.65 7.11 23.64
N TYR A 152 -1.94 7.18 22.52
CA TYR A 152 -2.07 8.27 21.56
C TYR A 152 -3.50 8.38 21.00
N LEU A 153 -4.07 7.29 20.49
CA LEU A 153 -5.44 7.29 19.93
C LEU A 153 -6.50 7.53 21.01
N SER A 154 -6.24 7.10 22.24
CA SER A 154 -7.08 7.45 23.39
C SER A 154 -7.04 8.94 23.70
N GLY A 155 -5.87 9.58 23.55
CA GLY A 155 -5.71 11.02 23.66
C GLY A 155 -6.50 11.80 22.61
N GLU A 156 -6.57 11.31 21.38
CA GLU A 156 -7.41 11.89 20.34
C GLU A 156 -8.90 11.80 20.72
N CYS A 157 -9.34 10.67 21.27
CA CYS A 157 -10.70 10.54 21.82
C CYS A 157 -10.95 11.53 22.97
N ALA A 158 -10.00 11.70 23.88
CA ALA A 158 -10.10 12.65 24.98
C ALA A 158 -10.20 14.11 24.47
N ALA A 159 -9.41 14.47 23.44
CA ALA A 159 -9.46 15.80 22.83
C ALA A 159 -10.84 16.09 22.20
N ILE A 160 -11.43 15.12 21.50
CA ILE A 160 -12.80 15.25 20.94
C ILE A 160 -13.81 15.48 22.06
N LEU A 161 -13.74 14.69 23.14
CA LEU A 161 -14.66 14.82 24.26
C LEU A 161 -14.51 16.19 24.97
N LEU A 162 -13.28 16.67 25.12
CA LEU A 162 -12.97 17.98 25.71
C LEU A 162 -13.54 19.11 24.86
N ASN A 163 -13.28 19.10 23.55
CA ASN A 163 -13.74 20.13 22.62
C ASN A 163 -15.28 20.18 22.50
N ARG A 164 -15.95 19.09 22.85
CA ARG A 164 -17.41 19.00 22.90
C ARG A 164 -18.01 19.23 24.29
N GLY A 165 -17.19 19.63 25.28
CA GLY A 165 -17.64 19.91 26.63
C GLY A 165 -18.08 18.69 27.42
N LEU A 166 -17.67 17.50 27.00
CA LEU A 166 -17.94 16.22 27.67
C LEU A 166 -16.82 15.82 28.65
N LEU A 167 -15.72 16.55 28.62
CA LEU A 167 -14.66 16.52 29.64
C LEU A 167 -14.39 17.95 30.12
N THR A 168 -13.93 18.10 31.35
CA THR A 168 -13.53 19.41 31.88
C THR A 168 -12.03 19.60 31.77
N ALA A 169 -11.61 20.79 31.32
CA ALA A 169 -10.21 21.16 31.24
C ALA A 169 -9.53 21.15 32.62
N ALA A 170 -10.27 21.36 33.70
CA ALA A 170 -9.73 21.32 35.06
C ALA A 170 -9.18 19.94 35.46
N ASP A 171 -9.82 18.88 34.96
CA ASP A 171 -9.38 17.50 35.23
C ASP A 171 -8.45 16.93 34.14
N THR A 172 -8.31 17.67 33.03
CA THR A 172 -7.58 17.22 31.86
C THR A 172 -6.38 18.10 31.42
N PRO A 173 -6.09 19.28 32.03
CA PRO A 173 -5.05 20.17 31.53
C PRO A 173 -3.66 19.52 31.59
N GLY A 174 -2.93 19.59 30.52
CA GLY A 174 -1.61 18.98 30.37
C GLY A 174 -1.60 17.45 30.29
N ARG A 175 -2.77 16.80 30.33
CA ARG A 175 -2.91 15.34 30.35
C ARG A 175 -3.20 14.73 28.99
N ILE A 176 -3.78 15.51 28.07
CA ILE A 176 -3.86 15.08 26.65
C ILE A 176 -2.44 14.91 26.10
N GLU A 177 -1.50 15.73 26.52
CA GLU A 177 -0.09 15.62 26.19
C GLU A 177 0.55 14.31 26.71
N ALA A 178 0.08 13.80 27.84
CA ALA A 178 0.55 12.53 28.39
C ALA A 178 0.08 11.31 27.57
N PHE A 179 -0.95 11.46 26.73
CA PHE A 179 -1.37 10.43 25.79
C PHE A 179 -0.55 10.42 24.49
N ASP A 180 0.27 11.41 24.26
CA ASP A 180 0.86 11.63 22.95
C ASP A 180 2.00 10.68 22.56
N GLY A 181 2.39 9.72 23.40
CA GLY A 181 3.45 8.74 23.07
C GLY A 181 4.76 9.38 22.56
N TRP A 182 4.92 10.69 22.77
CA TRP A 182 5.97 11.51 22.17
C TRP A 182 7.41 11.11 22.49
N PRO A 183 7.73 10.49 23.64
CA PRO A 183 9.06 9.95 23.92
C PRO A 183 9.53 8.87 22.94
N ALA A 184 8.61 8.18 22.27
CA ALA A 184 8.94 7.14 21.28
C ALA A 184 9.58 7.67 20.00
N LEU A 185 9.61 8.99 19.79
CA LEU A 185 10.27 9.61 18.64
C LEU A 185 11.76 9.27 18.53
N ALA A 186 12.40 8.79 19.60
CA ALA A 186 13.76 8.27 19.55
C ALA A 186 13.97 7.17 18.49
N GLY A 187 12.91 6.43 18.13
CA GLY A 187 12.93 5.45 17.07
C GLY A 187 13.13 6.02 15.65
N LEU A 188 12.85 7.32 15.42
CA LEU A 188 13.13 7.98 14.14
C LEU A 188 14.63 8.22 13.92
N ALA A 189 15.40 8.37 14.99
CA ALA A 189 16.75 8.92 14.93
C ALA A 189 17.82 7.93 14.49
N GLN A 190 17.73 6.66 14.83
CA GLN A 190 18.84 5.73 14.59
C GLN A 190 18.36 4.30 14.59
N GLY A 191 18.35 3.61 13.46
CA GLY A 191 18.39 2.15 13.40
C GLY A 191 17.64 1.38 14.50
N GLY A 192 16.61 1.98 15.07
CA GLY A 192 15.73 1.37 16.06
C GLY A 192 15.17 0.07 15.50
N THR A 193 14.74 -0.85 16.33
CA THR A 193 14.01 -2.04 15.91
C THR A 193 12.86 -1.64 15.00
N GLY A 194 12.51 -2.43 14.01
CA GLY A 194 11.50 -2.11 13.01
C GLY A 194 10.20 -1.54 13.62
N ASP A 195 9.80 -2.07 14.77
CA ASP A 195 8.57 -1.65 15.48
C ASP A 195 8.65 -0.24 16.07
N ALA A 196 9.76 0.14 16.71
CA ALA A 196 9.94 1.48 17.27
C ALA A 196 9.94 2.56 16.19
N ARG A 197 10.56 2.27 15.03
CA ARG A 197 10.57 3.17 13.89
C ARG A 197 9.17 3.35 13.29
N LEU A 198 8.43 2.26 13.17
CA LEU A 198 7.05 2.27 12.67
C LEU A 198 6.15 3.10 13.60
N THR A 199 6.25 2.90 14.91
CA THR A 199 5.49 3.65 15.92
C THR A 199 5.82 5.15 15.87
N SER A 200 7.09 5.51 15.80
CA SER A 200 7.50 6.92 15.72
C SER A 200 6.94 7.60 14.45
N ARG A 201 7.01 6.94 13.31
CA ARG A 201 6.41 7.45 12.06
C ARG A 201 4.90 7.64 12.18
N PHE A 202 4.22 6.64 12.73
CA PHE A 202 2.79 6.70 12.97
C PHE A 202 2.40 7.91 13.82
N LEU A 203 3.06 8.13 14.95
CA LEU A 203 2.78 9.24 15.86
C LEU A 203 2.98 10.62 15.19
N VAL A 204 4.08 10.77 14.44
CA VAL A 204 4.35 12.03 13.72
C VAL A 204 3.29 12.29 12.65
N LEU A 205 2.94 11.30 11.87
CA LEU A 205 1.94 11.45 10.80
C LEU A 205 0.55 11.77 11.37
N ARG A 206 0.18 11.15 12.49
CA ARG A 206 -1.06 11.48 13.20
C ARG A 206 -1.05 12.88 13.77
N PHE A 207 0.07 13.32 14.34
CA PHE A 207 0.23 14.68 14.80
C PHE A 207 0.10 15.70 13.66
N LEU A 208 0.73 15.46 12.51
CA LEU A 208 0.60 16.34 11.34
C LEU A 208 -0.85 16.43 10.84
N ARG A 209 -1.59 15.34 10.88
CA ARG A 209 -3.02 15.32 10.56
C ARG A 209 -3.82 16.18 11.55
N ARG A 210 -3.50 16.14 12.85
CA ARG A 210 -4.16 16.98 13.87
C ARG A 210 -3.99 18.47 13.63
N LEU A 211 -2.88 18.91 13.04
CA LEU A 211 -2.67 20.32 12.69
C LEU A 211 -3.71 20.87 11.72
N LEU A 212 -4.41 20.01 11.00
CA LEU A 212 -5.40 20.37 9.97
C LEU A 212 -6.84 20.15 10.42
N ASP A 213 -7.04 19.41 11.50
CA ASP A 213 -8.36 19.08 12.02
C ASP A 213 -8.81 20.13 13.02
N ASP A 214 -9.81 20.91 12.67
CA ASP A 214 -10.31 22.04 13.47
C ASP A 214 -10.78 21.61 14.88
N ASP A 215 -11.19 20.35 15.04
CA ASP A 215 -11.61 19.78 16.33
C ASP A 215 -10.42 19.27 17.18
N LEU A 216 -9.22 19.10 16.58
CA LEU A 216 -8.07 18.45 17.22
C LEU A 216 -6.79 19.30 17.20
N GLN A 217 -6.85 20.53 16.69
CA GLN A 217 -5.65 21.39 16.59
C GLN A 217 -4.99 21.57 17.95
N PRO A 218 -3.69 21.25 18.06
CA PRO A 218 -2.93 21.55 19.27
C PRO A 218 -2.68 23.05 19.40
N ASP A 219 -2.34 23.48 20.60
CA ASP A 219 -1.83 24.83 20.82
C ASP A 219 -0.66 25.13 19.86
N PRO A 220 -0.58 26.34 19.24
CA PRO A 220 0.48 26.69 18.29
C PRO A 220 1.91 26.58 18.86
N GLU A 221 2.12 26.91 20.14
CA GLU A 221 3.43 26.79 20.78
C GLU A 221 3.83 25.32 20.94
N LEU A 222 2.90 24.48 21.37
CA LEU A 222 3.08 23.04 21.45
C LEU A 222 3.32 22.43 20.07
N ALA A 223 2.60 22.87 19.04
CA ALA A 223 2.81 22.42 17.68
C ALA A 223 4.22 22.72 17.18
N ALA A 224 4.71 23.95 17.41
CA ALA A 224 6.06 24.35 17.04
C ALA A 224 7.14 23.55 17.81
N GLU A 225 6.95 23.34 19.11
CA GLU A 225 7.85 22.54 19.93
C GLU A 225 7.97 21.11 19.42
N ARG A 226 6.85 20.49 19.06
CA ARG A 226 6.81 19.11 18.54
C ARG A 226 7.43 18.97 17.17
N ILE A 227 7.17 19.89 16.25
CA ILE A 227 7.84 19.94 14.95
C ILE A 227 9.36 20.02 15.14
N LEU A 228 9.80 20.87 16.05
CA LEU A 228 11.23 21.01 16.38
C LEU A 228 11.81 19.73 16.99
N ALA A 229 11.07 19.06 17.88
CA ALA A 229 11.47 17.79 18.48
C ALA A 229 11.65 16.70 17.42
N VAL A 230 10.69 16.57 16.49
CA VAL A 230 10.80 15.65 15.35
C VAL A 230 12.03 15.96 14.51
N ARG A 231 12.23 17.23 14.16
CA ARG A 231 13.37 17.69 13.37
C ARG A 231 14.72 17.34 14.00
N LYS A 232 14.83 17.42 15.31
CA LYS A 232 16.05 17.04 16.06
C LYS A 232 16.30 15.54 16.05
N GLN A 233 15.26 14.73 15.90
CA GLN A 233 15.36 13.28 15.87
C GLN A 233 15.61 12.73 14.46
N LEU A 234 15.26 13.48 13.41
CA LEU A 234 15.59 13.09 12.05
C LEU A 234 17.12 13.12 11.89
N PRO A 235 17.72 12.02 11.43
CA PRO A 235 19.15 12.01 11.18
C PRO A 235 19.52 13.13 10.21
N ALA A 236 20.68 13.75 10.40
CA ALA A 236 21.31 14.64 9.43
C ALA A 236 21.68 13.87 8.12
N ALA A 237 21.04 12.74 7.89
CA ALA A 237 21.33 11.80 6.82
C ALA A 237 20.86 12.35 5.48
N SER A 238 21.76 12.30 4.54
CA SER A 238 21.51 12.35 3.11
C SER A 238 20.71 11.07 2.71
N GLY A 239 19.54 11.25 2.14
CA GLY A 239 18.74 10.19 1.60
C GLY A 239 17.33 10.66 1.29
N GLU A 240 16.72 10.07 0.28
CA GLU A 240 15.39 10.45 -0.25
C GLU A 240 14.31 10.54 0.83
N GLU A 241 14.28 9.60 1.78
CA GLU A 241 13.33 9.64 2.90
C GLU A 241 13.54 10.85 3.82
N ALA A 242 14.80 11.17 4.14
CA ALA A 242 15.10 12.32 4.99
C ALA A 242 14.70 13.63 4.30
N GLU A 243 14.88 13.73 2.99
CA GLU A 243 14.42 14.86 2.18
C GLU A 243 12.90 14.98 2.21
N CYS A 244 12.17 13.86 2.06
CA CYS A 244 10.71 13.84 2.18
C CYS A 244 10.25 14.30 3.58
N TRP A 245 10.88 13.81 4.67
CA TRP A 245 10.57 14.25 6.02
C TRP A 245 10.82 15.74 6.23
N HIS A 246 11.93 16.28 5.72
CA HIS A 246 12.21 17.71 5.79
C HIS A 246 11.17 18.52 5.01
N ALA A 247 10.73 18.06 3.84
CA ALA A 247 9.68 18.72 3.07
C ALA A 247 8.35 18.76 3.85
N VAL A 248 7.95 17.63 4.44
CA VAL A 248 6.75 17.51 5.28
C VAL A 248 6.80 18.50 6.48
N LEU A 249 7.90 18.49 7.23
CA LEU A 249 8.04 19.38 8.41
C LEU A 249 8.10 20.85 8.03
N ASN A 250 8.77 21.21 6.93
CA ASN A 250 8.81 22.58 6.44
C ASN A 250 7.42 23.07 6.01
N ALA A 251 6.64 22.21 5.35
CA ALA A 251 5.28 22.53 4.95
C ALA A 251 4.36 22.71 6.17
N ALA A 252 4.49 21.83 7.17
CA ALA A 252 3.73 21.91 8.42
C ALA A 252 4.05 23.20 9.21
N GLU A 253 5.33 23.53 9.37
CA GLU A 253 5.79 24.76 10.05
C GLU A 253 5.31 26.02 9.33
N ALA A 254 5.29 26.00 7.99
CA ALA A 254 4.82 27.10 7.17
C ALA A 254 3.28 27.20 7.09
N GLY A 255 2.53 26.24 7.63
CA GLY A 255 1.07 26.17 7.55
C GLY A 255 0.53 25.98 6.10
N LYS A 256 1.37 25.50 5.19
CA LYS A 256 1.02 25.30 3.77
C LYS A 256 0.38 23.92 3.58
N ARG A 257 -0.95 23.90 3.65
CA ARG A 257 -1.75 22.65 3.63
C ARG A 257 -1.58 21.84 2.34
N ASP A 258 -1.59 22.50 1.18
CA ASP A 258 -1.38 21.93 -0.14
C ASP A 258 0.01 21.27 -0.26
N VAL A 259 1.04 21.99 0.14
CA VAL A 259 2.42 21.47 0.13
C VAL A 259 2.57 20.31 1.11
N LEU A 260 1.93 20.39 2.28
CA LEU A 260 1.97 19.33 3.28
C LEU A 260 1.31 18.04 2.75
N ALA A 261 0.17 18.17 2.07
CA ALA A 261 -0.50 17.03 1.46
C ALA A 261 0.41 16.33 0.44
N ARG A 262 1.00 17.10 -0.47
CA ARG A 262 1.90 16.55 -1.49
C ARG A 262 3.15 15.92 -0.90
N ALA A 263 3.82 16.62 0.01
CA ALA A 263 5.02 16.10 0.68
C ALA A 263 4.75 14.82 1.47
N SER A 264 3.56 14.70 2.09
CA SER A 264 3.14 13.49 2.79
C SER A 264 2.92 12.32 1.83
N LEU A 265 2.37 12.58 0.64
CA LEU A 265 2.25 11.57 -0.41
C LEU A 265 3.63 11.10 -0.89
N ASP A 266 4.55 12.03 -1.17
CA ASP A 266 5.91 11.71 -1.62
C ASP A 266 6.67 10.87 -0.56
N LEU A 267 6.48 11.18 0.74
CA LEU A 267 7.01 10.37 1.83
C LEU A 267 6.44 8.94 1.78
N GLY A 268 5.14 8.80 1.61
CA GLY A 268 4.49 7.49 1.51
C GLY A 268 5.01 6.67 0.33
N LEU A 269 5.22 7.30 -0.82
CA LEU A 269 5.79 6.66 -2.01
C LEU A 269 7.23 6.22 -1.81
N SER A 270 8.07 7.07 -1.20
CA SER A 270 9.47 6.73 -0.88
C SER A 270 9.56 5.52 0.06
N VAL A 271 8.63 5.39 1.01
CA VAL A 271 8.55 4.24 1.92
C VAL A 271 8.06 2.98 1.20
N ASP A 272 7.06 3.10 0.30
CA ASP A 272 6.54 1.97 -0.51
C ASP A 272 7.62 1.43 -1.46
N ASP A 273 8.42 2.29 -2.06
CA ASP A 273 9.50 1.89 -2.98
C ASP A 273 10.61 1.09 -2.29
N ARG A 274 10.78 1.27 -0.97
CA ARG A 274 11.69 0.44 -0.16
C ARG A 274 11.09 -0.89 0.28
N GLY A 275 9.79 -1.12 0.02
CA GLY A 275 9.08 -2.34 0.40
C GLY A 275 8.68 -2.39 1.89
N GLU A 276 8.75 -1.28 2.61
CA GLU A 276 8.30 -1.16 4.00
C GLU A 276 6.76 -0.99 4.04
N LEU A 277 6.02 -2.04 3.67
CA LEU A 277 4.60 -1.94 3.33
C LEU A 277 3.71 -1.41 4.47
N ASP A 278 3.94 -1.80 5.71
CA ASP A 278 3.15 -1.32 6.84
C ASP A 278 3.37 0.18 7.07
N ALA A 279 4.63 0.63 6.99
CA ALA A 279 4.95 2.05 7.08
C ALA A 279 4.42 2.86 5.89
N ALA A 280 4.44 2.28 4.68
CA ALA A 280 3.87 2.91 3.49
C ALA A 280 2.35 3.07 3.62
N ILE A 281 1.65 2.06 4.13
CA ILE A 281 0.21 2.13 4.38
C ILE A 281 -0.11 3.25 5.38
N ASP A 282 0.59 3.33 6.51
CA ASP A 282 0.41 4.40 7.50
C ASP A 282 0.68 5.80 6.91
N ALA A 283 1.75 5.94 6.12
CA ALA A 283 2.12 7.21 5.51
C ALA A 283 1.14 7.65 4.43
N LEU A 284 0.75 6.73 3.52
CA LEU A 284 -0.20 7.02 2.45
C LEU A 284 -1.62 7.27 2.98
N GLU A 285 -2.02 6.58 4.05
CA GLU A 285 -3.28 6.86 4.72
C GLU A 285 -3.28 8.25 5.34
N SER A 286 -2.20 8.63 6.01
CA SER A 286 -2.05 9.98 6.56
C SER A 286 -2.03 11.04 5.45
N ALA A 287 -1.36 10.77 4.33
CA ALA A 287 -1.36 11.65 3.16
C ALA A 287 -2.77 11.86 2.60
N TYR A 288 -3.55 10.78 2.49
CA TYR A 288 -4.94 10.86 2.08
C TYR A 288 -5.75 11.79 2.99
N TRP A 289 -5.67 11.60 4.30
CA TRP A 289 -6.40 12.42 5.26
C TRP A 289 -5.94 13.88 5.26
N ILE A 290 -4.64 14.12 5.18
CA ILE A 290 -4.07 15.47 5.07
C ILE A 290 -4.60 16.15 3.80
N ALA A 291 -4.55 15.48 2.66
CA ALA A 291 -5.03 16.01 1.39
C ALA A 291 -6.53 16.32 1.44
N ALA A 292 -7.33 15.40 1.98
CA ALA A 292 -8.77 15.57 2.09
C ALA A 292 -9.16 16.74 3.03
N LEU A 293 -8.51 16.87 4.18
CA LEU A 293 -8.71 17.98 5.12
C LEU A 293 -8.21 19.33 4.56
N SER A 294 -7.25 19.29 3.64
CA SER A 294 -6.74 20.47 2.94
C SER A 294 -7.59 20.91 1.75
N GLY A 295 -8.52 20.07 1.31
CA GLY A 295 -9.30 20.31 0.08
C GLY A 295 -8.54 19.95 -1.21
N GLU A 296 -7.42 19.22 -1.10
CA GLU A 296 -6.55 18.81 -2.19
C GLU A 296 -7.04 17.47 -2.80
N ALA A 297 -8.16 17.53 -3.53
CA ALA A 297 -8.87 16.35 -4.02
C ALA A 297 -8.01 15.46 -4.93
N GLU A 298 -7.21 16.04 -5.84
CA GLU A 298 -6.33 15.28 -6.72
C GLU A 298 -5.27 14.50 -5.93
N THR A 299 -4.62 15.16 -4.96
CA THR A 299 -3.63 14.51 -4.07
C THR A 299 -4.30 13.42 -3.21
N ALA A 300 -5.55 13.63 -2.78
CA ALA A 300 -6.30 12.60 -2.04
C ALA A 300 -6.59 11.37 -2.90
N VAL A 301 -6.99 11.55 -4.16
CA VAL A 301 -7.21 10.44 -5.10
C VAL A 301 -5.91 9.66 -5.33
N ASP A 302 -4.81 10.36 -5.56
CA ASP A 302 -3.50 9.71 -5.73
C ASP A 302 -3.08 8.94 -4.48
N ALA A 303 -3.19 9.54 -3.29
CA ALA A 303 -2.88 8.86 -2.04
C ALA A 303 -3.74 7.60 -1.84
N ALA A 304 -5.04 7.66 -2.13
CA ALA A 304 -5.93 6.51 -2.05
C ALA A 304 -5.56 5.40 -3.06
N ARG A 305 -5.18 5.76 -4.28
CA ARG A 305 -4.71 4.80 -5.29
C ARG A 305 -3.43 4.10 -4.86
N PHE A 306 -2.44 4.84 -4.37
CA PHE A 306 -1.18 4.26 -3.91
C PHE A 306 -1.35 3.46 -2.63
N LEU A 307 -2.25 3.87 -1.74
CA LEU A 307 -2.64 3.09 -0.56
C LEU A 307 -3.31 1.76 -0.97
N GLY A 308 -4.19 1.77 -1.97
CA GLY A 308 -4.74 0.56 -2.58
C GLY A 308 -3.64 -0.38 -3.10
N ARG A 309 -2.60 0.18 -3.74
CA ARG A 309 -1.42 -0.56 -4.21
C ARG A 309 -0.61 -1.17 -3.06
N ALA A 310 -0.32 -0.39 -2.02
CA ALA A 310 0.41 -0.86 -0.85
C ALA A 310 -0.35 -1.96 -0.10
N CYS A 311 -1.67 -1.79 0.10
CA CYS A 311 -2.54 -2.84 0.66
C CYS A 311 -2.51 -4.12 -0.19
N ARG A 312 -2.54 -4.03 -1.52
CA ARG A 312 -2.44 -5.18 -2.41
C ARG A 312 -1.10 -5.89 -2.26
N LYS A 313 0.01 -5.17 -2.25
CA LYS A 313 1.35 -5.73 -2.02
C LYS A 313 1.45 -6.43 -0.66
N ALA A 314 0.78 -5.90 0.37
CA ALA A 314 0.72 -6.48 1.71
C ALA A 314 -0.30 -7.65 1.85
N GLY A 315 -0.96 -8.07 0.76
CA GLY A 315 -1.99 -9.11 0.80
C GLY A 315 -3.30 -8.70 1.48
N ARG A 316 -3.49 -7.40 1.75
CA ARG A 316 -4.71 -6.83 2.36
C ARG A 316 -5.75 -6.54 1.27
N TRP A 317 -6.29 -7.61 0.67
CA TRP A 317 -7.14 -7.52 -0.53
C TRP A 317 -8.37 -6.65 -0.37
N ASP A 318 -9.10 -6.81 0.73
CA ASP A 318 -10.33 -6.06 0.98
C ASP A 318 -10.03 -4.56 1.20
N GLY A 319 -8.91 -4.25 1.87
CA GLY A 319 -8.42 -2.87 2.02
C GLY A 319 -8.02 -2.26 0.68
N SER A 320 -7.31 -3.04 -0.15
CA SER A 320 -6.92 -2.61 -1.49
C SER A 320 -8.13 -2.24 -2.34
N GLU A 321 -9.14 -3.12 -2.39
CA GLU A 321 -10.37 -2.88 -3.16
C GLU A 321 -11.13 -1.65 -2.66
N ALA A 322 -11.20 -1.49 -1.33
CA ALA A 322 -11.85 -0.35 -0.70
C ALA A 322 -11.18 0.98 -1.04
N TRP A 323 -9.84 1.04 -1.00
CA TRP A 323 -9.09 2.25 -1.30
C TRP A 323 -9.15 2.64 -2.77
N TYR A 324 -9.05 1.68 -3.68
CA TYR A 324 -9.23 1.98 -5.10
C TYR A 324 -10.66 2.42 -5.42
N GLU A 325 -11.69 1.84 -4.77
CA GLU A 325 -13.07 2.30 -4.95
C GLU A 325 -13.26 3.71 -4.39
N CYS A 326 -12.64 4.04 -3.26
CA CYS A 326 -12.62 5.41 -2.74
C CYS A 326 -12.00 6.38 -3.75
N ALA A 327 -10.83 6.04 -4.27
CA ALA A 327 -10.16 6.86 -5.29
C ALA A 327 -11.06 7.09 -6.50
N ARG A 328 -11.71 6.03 -7.00
CA ARG A 328 -12.65 6.11 -8.13
C ARG A 328 -13.82 7.03 -7.84
N GLN A 329 -14.46 6.90 -6.68
CA GLN A 329 -15.62 7.72 -6.31
C GLN A 329 -15.27 9.20 -6.19
N VAL A 330 -14.14 9.52 -5.55
CA VAL A 330 -13.68 10.92 -5.44
C VAL A 330 -13.32 11.46 -6.81
N ALA A 331 -12.58 10.69 -7.63
CA ALA A 331 -12.21 11.09 -8.99
C ALA A 331 -13.44 11.34 -9.88
N ALA A 332 -14.48 10.49 -9.77
CA ALA A 332 -15.72 10.68 -10.52
C ALA A 332 -16.50 11.94 -10.09
N VAL A 333 -16.52 12.25 -8.78
CA VAL A 333 -17.20 13.46 -8.25
C VAL A 333 -16.48 14.74 -8.66
N GLU A 334 -15.16 14.71 -8.67
CA GLU A 334 -14.30 15.85 -9.02
C GLU A 334 -13.98 15.92 -10.52
N GLU A 335 -14.58 15.04 -11.32
CA GLU A 335 -14.38 14.96 -12.78
C GLU A 335 -12.92 14.68 -13.22
N PHE A 336 -12.12 14.03 -12.36
CA PHE A 336 -10.75 13.61 -12.66
C PHE A 336 -10.74 12.29 -13.44
N THR A 337 -11.24 12.32 -14.67
CA THR A 337 -11.49 11.12 -15.49
C THR A 337 -10.25 10.25 -15.69
N ALA A 338 -9.06 10.84 -15.83
CA ALA A 338 -7.81 10.08 -15.93
C ALA A 338 -7.49 9.30 -14.64
N LEU A 339 -7.69 9.91 -13.48
CA LEU A 339 -7.47 9.26 -12.19
C LEU A 339 -8.54 8.21 -11.88
N GLU A 340 -9.77 8.40 -12.38
CA GLU A 340 -10.82 7.38 -12.31
C GLU A 340 -10.41 6.12 -13.08
N ALA A 341 -9.91 6.28 -14.32
CA ALA A 341 -9.39 5.17 -15.11
C ALA A 341 -8.25 4.42 -14.40
N LEU A 342 -7.30 5.15 -13.80
CA LEU A 342 -6.20 4.57 -13.05
C LEU A 342 -6.63 3.88 -11.74
N ALA A 343 -7.73 4.33 -11.12
CA ALA A 343 -8.31 3.65 -9.97
C ALA A 343 -8.98 2.31 -10.37
N LEU A 344 -9.67 2.28 -11.49
CA LEU A 344 -10.23 1.05 -12.08
C LEU A 344 -9.13 0.06 -12.45
N ASP A 345 -8.03 0.54 -13.06
CA ASP A 345 -6.84 -0.27 -13.36
C ASP A 345 -6.25 -0.91 -12.09
N GLY A 346 -6.14 -0.14 -11.00
CA GLY A 346 -5.69 -0.64 -9.70
C GLY A 346 -6.62 -1.71 -9.12
N ARG A 347 -7.94 -1.56 -9.25
CA ARG A 347 -8.92 -2.58 -8.85
C ARG A 347 -8.77 -3.85 -9.68
N ALA A 348 -8.56 -3.73 -10.99
CA ALA A 348 -8.28 -4.85 -11.87
C ALA A 348 -7.02 -5.62 -11.42
N SER A 349 -5.97 -4.89 -11.01
CA SER A 349 -4.76 -5.49 -10.42
C SER A 349 -5.06 -6.30 -9.16
N THR A 350 -6.01 -5.85 -8.32
CA THR A 350 -6.42 -6.59 -7.11
C THR A 350 -7.21 -7.85 -7.49
N LEU A 351 -8.11 -7.77 -8.46
CA LEU A 351 -8.84 -8.94 -8.98
C LEU A 351 -7.89 -9.97 -9.59
N GLN A 352 -6.90 -9.53 -10.36
CA GLN A 352 -5.87 -10.39 -10.93
C GLN A 352 -5.08 -11.12 -9.83
N ALA A 353 -4.63 -10.40 -8.81
CA ALA A 353 -3.88 -10.98 -7.69
C ALA A 353 -4.69 -12.03 -6.92
N ARG A 354 -6.02 -11.89 -6.89
CA ARG A 354 -6.96 -12.88 -6.33
C ARG A 354 -7.30 -14.02 -7.29
N GLY A 355 -6.70 -14.08 -8.48
CA GLY A 355 -6.93 -15.10 -9.48
C GLY A 355 -8.19 -14.90 -10.33
N ASN A 356 -8.90 -13.78 -10.18
CA ASN A 356 -10.10 -13.47 -10.97
C ASN A 356 -9.73 -12.74 -12.28
N THR A 357 -9.03 -13.43 -13.17
CA THR A 357 -8.58 -12.89 -14.46
C THR A 357 -9.72 -12.37 -15.34
N ARG A 358 -10.86 -13.09 -15.35
CA ARG A 358 -12.03 -12.66 -16.14
C ARG A 358 -12.66 -11.37 -15.61
N GLY A 359 -12.73 -11.23 -14.28
CA GLY A 359 -13.19 -10.00 -13.65
C GLY A 359 -12.24 -8.84 -13.89
N ALA A 360 -10.93 -9.10 -13.83
CA ALA A 360 -9.89 -8.11 -14.09
C ALA A 360 -9.95 -7.60 -15.55
N LEU A 361 -10.10 -8.48 -16.55
CA LEU A 361 -10.24 -8.05 -17.95
C LEU A 361 -11.45 -7.14 -18.17
N ARG A 362 -12.64 -7.52 -17.65
CA ARG A 362 -13.83 -6.65 -17.77
C ARG A 362 -13.64 -5.28 -17.13
N MET A 363 -12.97 -5.24 -15.98
CA MET A 363 -12.67 -3.97 -15.29
C MET A 363 -11.67 -3.13 -16.09
N LEU A 364 -10.71 -3.76 -16.77
CA LEU A 364 -9.77 -3.04 -17.64
C LEU A 364 -10.42 -2.56 -18.94
N ASP A 365 -11.40 -3.28 -19.49
CA ASP A 365 -12.18 -2.78 -20.62
C ASP A 365 -12.93 -1.50 -20.21
N GLU A 366 -13.58 -1.47 -19.04
CA GLU A 366 -14.21 -0.27 -18.47
C GLU A 366 -13.17 0.84 -18.22
N ALA A 367 -12.01 0.51 -17.64
CA ALA A 367 -10.92 1.45 -17.40
C ALA A 367 -10.40 2.07 -18.72
N LEU A 368 -10.34 1.28 -19.79
CA LEU A 368 -9.90 1.76 -21.10
C LEU A 368 -10.90 2.75 -21.70
N ASP A 369 -12.19 2.46 -21.62
CA ASP A 369 -13.23 3.37 -22.10
C ASP A 369 -13.14 4.74 -21.38
N VAL A 370 -12.95 4.72 -20.06
CA VAL A 370 -12.78 5.94 -19.25
C VAL A 370 -11.46 6.64 -19.59
N ALA A 371 -10.36 5.90 -19.78
CA ALA A 371 -9.05 6.46 -20.15
C ALA A 371 -9.08 7.11 -21.55
N LEU A 372 -9.78 6.50 -22.50
CA LEU A 372 -9.98 7.08 -23.83
C LEU A 372 -10.83 8.36 -23.78
N ALA A 373 -11.88 8.35 -22.96
CA ALA A 373 -12.74 9.54 -22.78
C ALA A 373 -11.98 10.70 -22.10
N SER A 374 -11.01 10.42 -21.22
CA SER A 374 -10.20 11.45 -20.57
C SER A 374 -9.24 12.17 -21.53
N GLY A 375 -8.85 11.52 -22.62
CA GLY A 375 -7.78 12.00 -23.51
C GLY A 375 -6.38 11.96 -22.90
N ASP A 376 -6.22 11.47 -21.66
CA ASP A 376 -4.93 11.37 -20.96
C ASP A 376 -4.10 10.19 -21.48
N ALA A 377 -2.97 10.50 -22.08
CA ALA A 377 -2.09 9.54 -22.71
C ALA A 377 -1.39 8.59 -21.69
N GLY A 378 -1.14 9.07 -20.48
CA GLY A 378 -0.54 8.30 -19.39
C GLY A 378 -1.50 7.24 -18.85
N ALA A 379 -2.77 7.63 -18.62
CA ALA A 379 -3.82 6.71 -18.19
C ALA A 379 -4.07 5.63 -19.25
N GLN A 380 -4.21 6.04 -20.53
CA GLN A 380 -4.37 5.09 -21.64
C GLN A 380 -3.21 4.10 -21.71
N GLY A 381 -1.96 4.60 -21.67
CA GLY A 381 -0.77 3.76 -21.70
C GLY A 381 -0.70 2.77 -20.55
N SER A 382 -1.06 3.17 -19.33
CA SER A 382 -1.09 2.32 -18.14
C SER A 382 -2.11 1.20 -18.27
N VAL A 383 -3.35 1.51 -18.69
CA VAL A 383 -4.41 0.52 -18.88
C VAL A 383 -4.04 -0.47 -20.00
N HIS A 384 -3.51 0.02 -21.12
CA HIS A 384 -3.04 -0.84 -22.20
C HIS A 384 -1.90 -1.77 -21.75
N GLN A 385 -0.97 -1.29 -20.94
CA GLN A 385 0.13 -2.12 -20.41
C GLN A 385 -0.41 -3.26 -19.51
N HIS A 386 -1.45 -3.00 -18.76
CA HIS A 386 -2.08 -4.04 -17.94
C HIS A 386 -2.88 -5.05 -18.78
N LEU A 387 -3.66 -4.57 -19.76
CA LEU A 387 -4.35 -5.42 -20.74
C LEU A 387 -3.36 -6.33 -21.49
N MET A 388 -2.22 -5.79 -21.93
CA MET A 388 -1.13 -6.58 -22.52
C MET A 388 -0.76 -7.77 -21.63
N THR A 389 -0.52 -7.52 -20.35
CA THR A 389 -0.13 -8.55 -19.39
C THR A 389 -1.22 -9.61 -19.20
N LEU A 390 -2.47 -9.19 -19.03
CA LEU A 390 -3.59 -10.13 -18.79
C LEU A 390 -3.94 -10.95 -20.03
N HIS A 391 -3.93 -10.36 -21.22
CA HIS A 391 -4.13 -11.12 -22.46
C HIS A 391 -3.01 -12.14 -22.69
N PHE A 392 -1.78 -11.78 -22.38
CA PHE A 392 -0.67 -12.74 -22.43
C PHE A 392 -0.87 -13.92 -21.46
N LEU A 393 -1.24 -13.64 -20.20
CA LEU A 393 -1.53 -14.67 -19.20
C LEU A 393 -2.75 -15.53 -19.57
N ALA A 394 -3.72 -14.95 -20.28
CA ALA A 394 -4.89 -15.68 -20.81
C ALA A 394 -4.56 -16.50 -22.07
N GLY A 395 -3.34 -16.42 -22.60
CA GLY A 395 -2.92 -17.13 -23.81
C GLY A 395 -3.28 -16.42 -25.13
N ASP A 396 -3.83 -15.21 -25.06
CA ASP A 396 -4.15 -14.38 -26.23
C ASP A 396 -2.96 -13.50 -26.61
N GLY A 397 -1.97 -14.11 -27.25
CA GLY A 397 -0.74 -13.43 -27.63
C GLY A 397 -0.93 -12.32 -28.67
N VAL A 398 -2.00 -12.38 -29.49
CA VAL A 398 -2.28 -11.34 -30.49
C VAL A 398 -2.69 -10.05 -29.78
N ARG A 399 -3.75 -10.11 -28.96
CA ARG A 399 -4.20 -8.95 -28.19
C ARG A 399 -3.14 -8.43 -27.22
N ALA A 400 -2.34 -9.33 -26.66
CA ALA A 400 -1.21 -8.91 -25.81
C ALA A 400 -0.24 -8.00 -26.56
N VAL A 401 0.12 -8.34 -27.82
CA VAL A 401 1.01 -7.50 -28.62
C VAL A 401 0.34 -6.20 -29.07
N GLU A 402 -0.94 -6.25 -29.45
CA GLU A 402 -1.71 -5.05 -29.83
C GLU A 402 -1.79 -4.05 -28.68
N HIS A 403 -2.19 -4.48 -27.50
CA HIS A 403 -2.22 -3.62 -26.32
C HIS A 403 -0.81 -3.17 -25.88
N GLY A 404 0.19 -4.04 -26.02
CA GLY A 404 1.58 -3.66 -25.73
C GLY A 404 2.08 -2.54 -26.64
N TRP A 405 1.78 -2.63 -27.93
CA TRP A 405 2.13 -1.57 -28.86
C TRP A 405 1.32 -0.29 -28.63
N ALA A 406 0.02 -0.41 -28.30
CA ALA A 406 -0.81 0.72 -27.92
C ALA A 406 -0.24 1.44 -26.68
N ALA A 407 0.22 0.69 -25.65
CA ALA A 407 0.87 1.27 -24.48
C ALA A 407 2.13 2.09 -24.85
N VAL A 408 3.01 1.52 -25.69
CA VAL A 408 4.21 2.23 -26.16
C VAL A 408 3.85 3.50 -26.94
N SER A 409 2.77 3.46 -27.72
CA SER A 409 2.34 4.57 -28.57
C SER A 409 1.63 5.67 -27.77
N SER A 410 0.87 5.31 -26.72
CA SER A 410 0.13 6.25 -25.87
C SER A 410 1.04 7.04 -24.95
N HIS A 411 2.03 6.41 -24.31
CA HIS A 411 2.88 7.13 -23.37
C HIS A 411 3.70 8.24 -24.03
N GLN A 412 3.52 9.46 -23.56
CA GLN A 412 4.27 10.66 -24.00
C GLN A 412 5.57 10.81 -23.19
N GLU A 413 5.51 10.51 -21.90
CA GLU A 413 6.67 10.51 -21.02
C GLU A 413 7.68 9.45 -21.47
N ARG A 414 8.93 9.90 -21.73
CA ARG A 414 10.00 9.04 -22.22
C ARG A 414 10.23 7.82 -21.33
N ARG A 415 10.20 8.02 -20.01
CA ARG A 415 10.43 6.96 -19.02
C ARG A 415 9.38 5.85 -19.14
N ASP A 416 8.09 6.23 -19.17
CA ASP A 416 6.99 5.29 -19.24
C ASP A 416 6.89 4.60 -20.59
N ARG A 417 7.16 5.33 -21.67
CA ARG A 417 7.27 4.75 -23.02
C ARG A 417 8.35 3.67 -23.12
N LEU A 418 9.53 3.92 -22.54
CA LEU A 418 10.62 2.93 -22.50
C LEU A 418 10.28 1.74 -21.62
N ARG A 419 9.59 1.97 -20.50
CA ARG A 419 9.09 0.91 -19.62
C ARG A 419 8.09 0.00 -20.36
N ALA A 420 7.13 0.58 -21.06
CA ALA A 420 6.17 -0.17 -21.88
C ALA A 420 6.88 -0.95 -22.99
N LEU A 421 7.89 -0.36 -23.61
CA LEU A 421 8.69 -1.03 -24.65
C LEU A 421 9.46 -2.25 -24.10
N VAL A 422 10.07 -2.15 -22.93
CA VAL A 422 10.75 -3.28 -22.27
C VAL A 422 9.75 -4.39 -21.93
N ALA A 423 8.58 -4.05 -21.43
CA ALA A 423 7.54 -5.01 -21.12
C ALA A 423 7.02 -5.73 -22.38
N LEU A 424 6.77 -4.98 -23.47
CA LEU A 424 6.39 -5.55 -24.76
C LEU A 424 7.49 -6.47 -25.32
N ALA A 425 8.77 -6.06 -25.22
CA ALA A 425 9.90 -6.88 -25.66
C ALA A 425 9.95 -8.23 -24.94
N GLY A 426 9.64 -8.26 -23.63
CA GLY A 426 9.51 -9.50 -22.86
C GLY A 426 8.41 -10.42 -23.38
N ILE A 427 7.24 -9.88 -23.71
CA ILE A 427 6.13 -10.66 -24.29
C ILE A 427 6.49 -11.17 -25.69
N LEU A 428 7.09 -10.34 -26.54
CA LEU A 428 7.56 -10.76 -27.86
C LEU A 428 8.57 -11.90 -27.75
N LEU A 429 9.46 -11.82 -26.77
CA LEU A 429 10.44 -12.87 -26.47
C LEU A 429 9.75 -14.20 -26.08
N ASP A 430 8.82 -14.14 -25.13
CA ASP A 430 8.09 -15.31 -24.64
C ASP A 430 7.19 -15.95 -25.75
N LEU A 431 6.68 -15.15 -26.70
CA LEU A 431 5.96 -15.61 -27.89
C LEU A 431 6.87 -16.16 -28.98
N GLY A 432 8.20 -16.05 -28.83
CA GLY A 432 9.19 -16.51 -29.82
C GLY A 432 9.34 -15.59 -31.04
N LEU A 433 8.88 -14.33 -30.96
CA LEU A 433 9.03 -13.30 -31.98
C LEU A 433 10.39 -12.60 -31.82
N LEU A 434 11.48 -13.39 -31.95
CA LEU A 434 12.82 -13.01 -31.50
C LEU A 434 13.37 -11.77 -32.19
N ASP A 435 13.06 -11.54 -33.47
CA ASP A 435 13.57 -10.36 -34.19
C ASP A 435 12.94 -9.06 -33.73
N LEU A 436 11.63 -9.07 -33.43
CA LEU A 436 10.92 -7.93 -32.84
C LEU A 436 11.37 -7.66 -31.41
N ALA A 437 11.55 -8.73 -30.62
CA ALA A 437 12.05 -8.62 -29.25
C ALA A 437 13.45 -7.99 -29.22
N GLU A 438 14.35 -8.41 -30.12
CA GLU A 438 15.70 -7.83 -30.20
C GLU A 438 15.67 -6.36 -30.57
N GLU A 439 14.86 -6.00 -31.56
CA GLU A 439 14.72 -4.60 -31.96
C GLU A 439 14.19 -3.74 -30.82
N ALA A 440 13.16 -4.20 -30.14
CA ALA A 440 12.57 -3.48 -29.00
C ALA A 440 13.56 -3.34 -27.82
N TYR A 441 14.28 -4.41 -27.44
CA TYR A 441 15.30 -4.32 -26.39
C TYR A 441 16.47 -3.41 -26.80
N THR A 442 16.92 -3.48 -28.06
CA THR A 442 18.00 -2.64 -28.54
C THR A 442 17.65 -1.17 -28.48
N LEU A 443 16.41 -0.80 -28.88
CA LEU A 443 15.93 0.57 -28.81
C LEU A 443 15.78 1.04 -27.34
N ALA A 444 15.25 0.19 -26.47
CA ALA A 444 15.14 0.51 -25.06
C ALA A 444 16.51 0.75 -24.41
N LEU A 445 17.50 -0.14 -24.66
CA LEU A 445 18.83 -0.06 -24.06
C LEU A 445 19.64 1.16 -24.51
N GLN A 446 19.33 1.73 -25.68
CA GLN A 446 20.00 2.95 -26.15
C GLN A 446 19.69 4.18 -25.28
N ARG A 447 18.60 4.16 -24.51
CA ARG A 447 18.04 5.34 -23.85
C ARG A 447 17.60 5.12 -22.38
N VAL A 448 17.62 3.90 -21.89
CA VAL A 448 17.42 3.61 -20.46
C VAL A 448 18.76 3.80 -19.77
N ASP A 449 18.91 4.88 -19.02
CA ASP A 449 20.21 5.29 -18.48
C ASP A 449 20.67 4.33 -17.37
N GLU A 450 19.89 4.15 -16.30
CA GLU A 450 20.26 3.26 -15.20
C GLU A 450 19.01 2.70 -14.48
N GLY A 451 19.20 1.77 -13.56
CA GLY A 451 18.20 1.28 -12.65
C GLY A 451 17.45 0.02 -13.12
N TYR A 452 16.31 -0.19 -12.50
CA TYR A 452 15.48 -1.39 -12.60
C TYR A 452 15.13 -1.80 -14.03
N PHE A 453 14.65 -0.87 -14.86
CA PHE A 453 14.23 -1.17 -16.22
C PHE A 453 15.39 -1.53 -17.15
N ARG A 454 16.58 -0.94 -16.92
CA ARG A 454 17.78 -1.32 -17.63
C ARG A 454 18.16 -2.76 -17.31
N ALA A 455 18.10 -3.17 -16.06
CA ALA A 455 18.39 -4.54 -15.65
C ALA A 455 17.48 -5.55 -16.36
N PHE A 456 16.15 -5.28 -16.43
CA PHE A 456 15.21 -6.12 -17.17
C PHE A 456 15.51 -6.18 -18.66
N ALA A 457 15.84 -5.05 -19.27
CA ALA A 457 16.15 -5.00 -20.70
C ALA A 457 17.45 -5.77 -21.03
N VAL A 458 18.50 -5.62 -20.23
CA VAL A 458 19.76 -6.35 -20.40
C VAL A 458 19.56 -7.84 -20.21
N GLU A 459 18.76 -8.24 -19.20
CA GLU A 459 18.46 -9.64 -18.95
C GLU A 459 17.66 -10.29 -20.08
N GLY A 460 16.59 -9.63 -20.54
CA GLY A 460 15.82 -10.11 -21.69
C GLY A 460 16.67 -10.23 -22.95
N HIS A 461 17.55 -9.25 -23.18
CA HIS A 461 18.48 -9.25 -24.30
C HIS A 461 19.54 -10.36 -24.19
N ALA A 462 19.96 -10.72 -22.97
CA ALA A 462 20.83 -11.89 -22.75
C ALA A 462 20.07 -13.19 -23.05
N HIS A 463 18.83 -13.33 -22.53
CA HIS A 463 18.00 -14.51 -22.78
C HIS A 463 17.78 -14.75 -24.30
N LEU A 464 17.56 -13.68 -25.05
CA LEU A 464 17.40 -13.76 -26.50
C LEU A 464 18.62 -14.37 -27.20
N ALA A 465 19.87 -14.04 -26.76
CA ALA A 465 21.08 -14.67 -27.28
C ALA A 465 21.09 -16.19 -27.01
N ALA A 466 20.67 -16.62 -25.82
CA ALA A 466 20.54 -18.04 -25.48
C ALA A 466 19.52 -18.76 -26.37
N LEU A 467 18.35 -18.15 -26.63
CA LEU A 467 17.33 -18.73 -27.53
C LEU A 467 17.81 -18.88 -28.98
N ARG A 468 18.74 -18.03 -29.40
CA ARG A 468 19.44 -18.15 -30.71
C ARG A 468 20.57 -19.16 -30.71
N GLY A 469 20.90 -19.74 -29.56
CA GLY A 469 22.01 -20.71 -29.43
C GLY A 469 23.38 -20.07 -29.26
N ASP A 470 23.48 -18.76 -29.15
CA ASP A 470 24.75 -18.05 -28.97
C ASP A 470 25.15 -17.98 -27.49
N ARG A 471 25.81 -19.05 -26.99
CA ARG A 471 26.30 -19.15 -25.61
C ARG A 471 27.27 -18.02 -25.25
N LYS A 472 28.17 -17.67 -26.15
CA LYS A 472 29.20 -16.65 -25.89
C LYS A 472 28.57 -15.29 -25.65
N LEU A 473 27.66 -14.88 -26.54
CA LEU A 473 26.94 -13.63 -26.43
C LEU A 473 26.01 -13.60 -25.18
N TYR A 474 25.38 -14.74 -24.86
CA TYR A 474 24.59 -14.88 -23.63
C TYR A 474 25.43 -14.62 -22.38
N GLU A 475 26.59 -15.27 -22.26
CA GLU A 475 27.45 -15.13 -21.07
C GLU A 475 28.06 -13.72 -20.98
N GLU A 476 28.36 -13.08 -22.10
CA GLU A 476 28.84 -11.69 -22.15
C GLU A 476 27.77 -10.72 -21.65
N ARG A 477 26.54 -10.79 -22.18
CA ARG A 477 25.42 -9.94 -21.79
C ARG A 477 24.97 -10.20 -20.35
N TYR A 478 24.96 -11.47 -19.95
CA TYR A 478 24.56 -11.84 -18.59
C TYR A 478 25.56 -11.35 -17.53
N ARG A 479 26.84 -11.25 -17.87
CA ARG A 479 27.84 -10.66 -16.99
C ARG A 479 27.49 -9.22 -16.65
N ALA A 480 27.01 -8.45 -17.62
CA ALA A 480 26.54 -7.09 -17.38
C ALA A 480 25.38 -7.02 -16.38
N VAL A 481 24.44 -8.00 -16.39
CA VAL A 481 23.37 -8.09 -15.37
C VAL A 481 23.96 -8.28 -13.97
N THR A 482 24.97 -9.13 -13.85
CA THR A 482 25.62 -9.44 -12.56
C THR A 482 26.40 -8.23 -12.04
N ASP A 483 27.07 -7.50 -12.93
CA ASP A 483 27.87 -6.31 -12.59
C ASP A 483 27.00 -5.13 -12.14
N MET A 484 25.74 -5.05 -12.60
CA MET A 484 24.77 -4.06 -12.13
C MET A 484 24.33 -4.29 -10.68
N GLY A 485 24.52 -5.48 -10.14
CA GLY A 485 24.15 -5.84 -8.77
C GLY A 485 22.68 -6.26 -8.58
N TRP A 486 22.47 -7.21 -7.71
CA TRP A 486 21.16 -7.82 -7.45
C TRP A 486 20.20 -6.93 -6.64
N SER A 487 20.69 -5.84 -6.08
CA SER A 487 19.90 -4.90 -5.28
C SER A 487 19.02 -3.96 -6.12
N ILE A 488 19.32 -3.80 -7.40
CA ILE A 488 18.67 -2.80 -8.26
C ILE A 488 17.20 -3.11 -8.54
N GLY A 489 16.82 -4.39 -8.57
CA GLY A 489 15.49 -4.80 -9.04
C GLY A 489 14.57 -5.40 -7.98
N GLY A 490 14.99 -5.42 -6.73
CA GLY A 490 14.22 -6.07 -5.66
C GLY A 490 14.08 -7.59 -5.82
N ILE A 491 13.16 -8.18 -5.04
CA ILE A 491 12.96 -9.63 -5.00
C ILE A 491 12.34 -10.18 -6.29
N ASP A 492 11.43 -9.43 -6.92
CA ASP A 492 10.78 -9.85 -8.18
C ASP A 492 11.79 -9.97 -9.32
N PHE A 493 12.68 -9.00 -9.47
CA PHE A 493 13.75 -9.04 -10.48
C PHE A 493 14.66 -10.25 -10.27
N ARG A 494 15.07 -10.53 -9.02
CA ARG A 494 15.92 -11.69 -8.72
C ARG A 494 15.25 -13.00 -9.06
N ALA A 495 13.96 -13.14 -8.72
CA ALA A 495 13.19 -14.35 -9.05
C ALA A 495 13.11 -14.53 -10.57
N GLN A 496 12.83 -13.46 -11.31
CA GLN A 496 12.76 -13.49 -12.78
C GLN A 496 14.13 -13.82 -13.40
N ALA A 497 15.21 -13.20 -12.92
CA ALA A 497 16.55 -13.45 -13.41
C ALA A 497 16.98 -14.91 -13.18
N HIS A 498 16.66 -15.49 -12.03
CA HIS A 498 16.89 -16.92 -11.79
C HIS A 498 16.11 -17.80 -12.77
N LEU A 499 14.83 -17.50 -12.99
CA LEU A 499 13.96 -18.23 -13.91
C LEU A 499 14.47 -18.14 -15.36
N TYR A 500 14.81 -16.94 -15.82
CA TYR A 500 15.27 -16.72 -17.19
C TYR A 500 16.64 -17.38 -17.42
N ARG A 501 17.49 -17.42 -16.40
CA ARG A 501 18.76 -18.15 -16.48
C ARG A 501 18.53 -19.65 -16.64
N GLY A 502 17.58 -20.22 -15.90
CA GLY A 502 17.17 -21.60 -16.10
C GLY A 502 16.66 -21.88 -17.52
N ARG A 503 15.81 -21.00 -18.05
CA ARG A 503 15.31 -21.07 -19.43
C ARG A 503 16.43 -20.90 -20.47
N ALA A 504 17.37 -20.01 -20.24
CA ALA A 504 18.50 -19.77 -21.12
C ALA A 504 19.40 -21.02 -21.24
N TYR A 505 19.80 -21.62 -20.13
CA TYR A 505 20.58 -22.85 -20.15
C TYR A 505 19.82 -24.03 -20.76
N ALA A 506 18.48 -24.11 -20.53
CA ALA A 506 17.63 -25.08 -21.21
C ALA A 506 17.61 -24.90 -22.73
N ALA A 507 17.58 -23.65 -23.22
CA ALA A 507 17.67 -23.33 -24.66
C ALA A 507 19.02 -23.68 -25.23
N LEU A 508 20.12 -23.44 -24.50
CA LEU A 508 21.49 -23.78 -24.88
C LEU A 508 21.80 -25.29 -24.75
N GLY A 509 20.85 -26.11 -24.30
CA GLY A 509 21.00 -27.55 -24.16
C GLY A 509 21.74 -28.02 -22.91
N ASP A 510 22.05 -27.11 -21.98
CA ASP A 510 22.72 -27.42 -20.73
C ASP A 510 21.69 -27.76 -19.64
N VAL A 511 21.27 -29.04 -19.67
CA VAL A 511 20.20 -29.53 -18.77
C VAL A 511 20.60 -29.46 -17.31
N ALA A 512 21.88 -29.65 -16.98
CA ALA A 512 22.35 -29.65 -15.61
C ALA A 512 22.27 -28.24 -14.99
N GLU A 513 22.79 -27.25 -15.69
CA GLU A 513 22.70 -25.85 -15.26
C GLU A 513 21.26 -25.33 -15.25
N ALA A 514 20.46 -25.68 -16.28
CA ALA A 514 19.05 -25.32 -16.32
C ALA A 514 18.29 -25.82 -15.08
N ARG A 515 18.48 -27.09 -14.72
CA ARG A 515 17.89 -27.70 -13.52
C ARG A 515 18.30 -26.94 -12.26
N ARG A 516 19.58 -26.67 -12.08
CA ARG A 516 20.12 -25.95 -10.92
C ARG A 516 19.49 -24.59 -10.76
N TRP A 517 19.28 -23.85 -11.85
CA TRP A 517 18.68 -22.52 -11.81
C TRP A 517 17.18 -22.56 -11.58
N PHE A 518 16.44 -23.53 -12.11
CA PHE A 518 15.03 -23.68 -11.77
C PHE A 518 14.83 -24.07 -10.30
N GLU A 519 15.63 -25.00 -9.77
CA GLU A 519 15.60 -25.36 -8.34
C GLU A 519 15.92 -24.16 -7.45
N ARG A 520 16.89 -23.33 -7.86
CA ARG A 520 17.21 -22.08 -7.17
C ARG A 520 16.07 -21.07 -7.24
N THR A 521 15.33 -21.02 -8.34
CA THR A 521 14.13 -20.17 -8.48
C THR A 521 13.06 -20.61 -7.50
N VAL A 522 12.79 -21.92 -7.40
CA VAL A 522 11.81 -22.46 -6.46
C VAL A 522 12.19 -22.09 -5.03
N ALA A 523 13.41 -22.40 -4.60
CA ALA A 523 13.87 -22.11 -3.23
C ALA A 523 13.77 -20.62 -2.89
N PHE A 524 14.20 -19.72 -3.81
CA PHE A 524 14.10 -18.29 -3.59
C PHE A 524 12.66 -17.79 -3.56
N ALA A 525 11.79 -18.33 -4.42
CA ALA A 525 10.39 -17.96 -4.49
C ALA A 525 9.59 -18.45 -3.26
N GLU A 526 9.93 -19.62 -2.70
CA GLU A 526 9.37 -20.12 -1.43
C GLU A 526 9.77 -19.22 -0.26
N GLU A 527 11.05 -18.84 -0.16
CA GLU A 527 11.57 -17.94 0.87
C GLU A 527 10.90 -16.56 0.84
N THR A 528 10.60 -16.06 -0.35
CA THR A 528 10.08 -14.70 -0.57
C THR A 528 8.57 -14.62 -0.79
N GLY A 529 7.85 -15.76 -0.81
CA GLY A 529 6.40 -15.84 -1.03
C GLY A 529 5.95 -15.57 -2.46
N LEU A 530 6.86 -15.66 -3.45
CA LEU A 530 6.59 -15.38 -4.87
C LEU A 530 6.03 -16.60 -5.62
N ASN A 531 4.87 -17.09 -5.21
CA ASN A 531 4.27 -18.35 -5.69
C ASN A 531 4.20 -18.49 -7.21
N SER A 532 3.99 -17.40 -7.96
CA SER A 532 3.92 -17.44 -9.43
C SER A 532 5.22 -17.94 -10.08
N TYR A 533 6.37 -17.68 -9.45
CA TYR A 533 7.68 -18.14 -9.94
C TYR A 533 7.93 -19.61 -9.60
N ILE A 534 7.35 -20.13 -8.52
CA ILE A 534 7.39 -21.56 -8.19
C ILE A 534 6.79 -22.36 -9.35
N PHE A 535 5.54 -22.04 -9.73
CA PHE A 535 4.85 -22.75 -10.83
C PHE A 535 5.60 -22.68 -12.16
N LYS A 536 6.17 -21.50 -12.50
CA LYS A 536 6.93 -21.32 -13.73
C LYS A 536 8.24 -22.12 -13.74
N ALA A 537 8.91 -22.23 -12.60
CA ALA A 537 10.15 -22.98 -12.45
C ALA A 537 9.89 -24.50 -12.45
N GLU A 538 8.83 -24.97 -11.77
CA GLU A 538 8.40 -26.36 -11.78
C GLU A 538 8.00 -26.82 -13.18
N GLU A 539 7.29 -25.97 -13.94
CA GLU A 539 7.00 -26.23 -15.35
C GLU A 539 8.31 -26.38 -16.17
N GLY A 540 9.29 -25.51 -15.95
CA GLY A 540 10.61 -25.60 -16.56
C GLY A 540 11.30 -26.94 -16.24
N LEU A 541 11.30 -27.37 -14.98
CA LEU A 541 11.85 -28.66 -14.53
C LEU A 541 11.13 -29.84 -15.20
N ALA A 542 9.79 -29.80 -15.28
CA ALA A 542 9.00 -30.81 -15.94
C ALA A 542 9.31 -30.91 -17.43
N GLN A 543 9.52 -29.78 -18.11
CA GLN A 543 9.90 -29.73 -19.52
C GLN A 543 11.30 -30.33 -19.78
N LEU A 544 12.28 -30.11 -18.88
CA LEU A 544 13.60 -30.74 -18.96
C LEU A 544 13.48 -32.28 -18.93
N GLY A 545 12.60 -32.83 -18.08
CA GLY A 545 12.35 -34.27 -17.99
C GLY A 545 11.69 -34.87 -19.25
N ARG A 546 10.95 -34.08 -20.01
CA ARG A 546 10.24 -34.52 -21.25
C ARG A 546 11.10 -34.45 -22.51
N ARG A 547 12.14 -33.59 -22.58
CA ARG A 547 13.03 -33.42 -23.76
C ARG A 547 13.75 -34.72 -24.17
N GLY A 548 13.80 -35.73 -23.31
CA GLY A 548 14.29 -37.08 -23.67
C GLY A 548 13.32 -37.96 -24.46
N ARG A 549 12.06 -37.55 -24.66
CA ARG A 549 10.98 -38.35 -25.29
C ARG A 549 10.37 -37.70 -26.53
N GLY A 550 11.17 -37.19 -27.45
CA GLY A 550 10.73 -36.78 -28.78
C GLY A 550 9.52 -35.84 -28.83
N THR A 551 9.61 -34.68 -28.21
CA THR A 551 8.53 -33.68 -28.19
C THR A 551 8.44 -32.93 -29.52
N ARG A 552 7.23 -32.89 -30.11
CA ARG A 552 6.87 -32.01 -31.23
C ARG A 552 7.29 -30.57 -30.91
N ARG A 553 8.02 -29.91 -31.80
CA ARG A 553 8.28 -28.47 -31.69
C ARG A 553 6.94 -27.77 -31.51
N PRO A 554 6.79 -26.89 -30.50
CA PRO A 554 5.58 -26.09 -30.37
C PRO A 554 5.30 -25.35 -31.68
N ALA A 555 4.03 -25.21 -32.05
CA ALA A 555 3.63 -24.44 -33.22
C ALA A 555 4.23 -23.03 -33.10
N ARG A 556 4.83 -22.55 -34.18
CA ARG A 556 5.45 -21.22 -34.21
C ARG A 556 4.31 -20.19 -34.09
N PHE A 557 4.34 -19.37 -33.05
CA PHE A 557 3.39 -18.27 -32.93
C PHE A 557 3.56 -17.29 -34.08
N THR A 558 2.48 -16.85 -34.67
CA THR A 558 2.47 -15.89 -35.78
C THR A 558 1.47 -14.78 -35.50
N LEU A 559 1.91 -13.55 -35.67
CA LEU A 559 1.00 -12.39 -35.64
C LEU A 559 0.26 -12.25 -36.97
N PRO A 560 -0.97 -11.70 -36.96
CA PRO A 560 -1.62 -11.19 -38.15
C PRO A 560 -0.72 -10.21 -38.90
N SER A 561 -0.80 -10.18 -40.21
CA SER A 561 0.07 -9.31 -41.04
C SER A 561 -0.10 -7.82 -40.72
N GLU A 562 -1.30 -7.41 -40.34
CA GLU A 562 -1.63 -6.05 -39.94
C GLU A 562 -0.89 -5.68 -38.65
N THR A 563 -1.12 -6.42 -37.56
CA THR A 563 -0.45 -6.22 -36.26
C THR A 563 1.08 -6.26 -36.39
N LEU A 564 1.59 -7.20 -37.18
CA LEU A 564 3.03 -7.31 -37.45
C LEU A 564 3.56 -6.07 -38.18
N GLY A 565 2.82 -5.57 -39.17
CA GLY A 565 3.17 -4.37 -39.93
C GLY A 565 3.16 -3.11 -39.06
N GLU A 566 2.17 -2.99 -38.19
CA GLU A 566 2.04 -1.88 -37.26
C GLU A 566 3.21 -1.82 -36.27
N VAL A 567 3.51 -2.92 -35.60
CA VAL A 567 4.61 -3.01 -34.62
C VAL A 567 5.95 -2.74 -35.30
N ARG A 568 6.25 -3.36 -36.45
CA ARG A 568 7.49 -3.11 -37.20
C ARG A 568 7.65 -1.68 -37.66
N GLY A 569 6.58 -1.13 -38.26
CA GLY A 569 6.57 0.25 -38.69
C GLY A 569 6.76 1.23 -37.56
N GLY A 570 6.15 0.93 -36.41
CA GLY A 570 6.27 1.71 -35.21
C GLY A 570 7.68 1.66 -34.59
N LEU A 571 8.29 0.49 -34.47
CA LEU A 571 9.68 0.36 -34.01
C LEU A 571 10.64 1.10 -34.95
N GLY A 572 10.40 1.05 -36.28
CA GLY A 572 11.17 1.79 -37.27
C GLY A 572 11.11 3.31 -37.09
N ARG A 573 9.90 3.86 -36.82
CA ARG A 573 9.70 5.29 -36.51
C ARG A 573 10.40 5.66 -35.19
N LEU A 574 10.24 4.87 -34.15
CA LEU A 574 10.91 5.09 -32.87
C LEU A 574 12.43 5.11 -33.00
N ARG A 575 13.00 4.25 -33.86
CA ARG A 575 14.45 4.26 -34.19
C ARG A 575 14.88 5.59 -34.84
N GLN A 576 14.07 6.11 -35.75
CA GLN A 576 14.35 7.40 -36.41
C GLN A 576 14.28 8.58 -35.43
N GLU A 577 13.27 8.61 -34.59
CA GLU A 577 13.11 9.62 -33.52
C GLU A 577 14.33 9.61 -32.58
N LEU A 578 14.80 8.42 -32.19
CA LEU A 578 15.95 8.27 -31.30
C LEU A 578 17.27 8.65 -31.98
N ALA A 579 17.42 8.40 -33.27
CA ALA A 579 18.59 8.82 -34.04
C ALA A 579 18.64 10.34 -34.24
N GLY A 580 17.48 10.97 -34.53
CA GLY A 580 17.41 12.42 -34.72
C GLY A 580 17.62 13.23 -33.43
N ALA A 581 17.31 12.66 -32.27
CA ALA A 581 17.56 13.30 -30.97
C ALA A 581 19.04 13.22 -30.51
N SER A 582 19.92 12.53 -31.25
CA SER A 582 21.34 12.38 -30.95
C SER A 582 22.23 13.27 -31.88
N ALA A 583 21.63 13.92 -32.87
CA ALA A 583 22.25 14.92 -33.74
C ALA A 583 21.91 16.34 -33.24
#